data_df353c0a662b4d9cb6cd5043251c6d27
#
_entry.id   df353c0a662b4d9cb6cd5043251c6d27
#
_cell.length_a   1.000
_cell.length_b   1.000
_cell.length_c   1.000
_cell.angle_alpha   90.00
_cell.angle_beta   90.00
_cell.angle_gamma   90.00
#
_symmetry.space_group_name_H-M   'P 1'
#
loop_
_entity.id
_entity.type
_entity.pdbx_description
1 polymer ?
#
loop_
_entity_poly.entity_id
_entity_poly.type
_entity_poly.pdbx_seq_one_letter_code
_entity_poly.pdbx_strand_id
1 'polypeptide(L)'
;MQRLVLILGMSLVPLLPGALQISAQVQPSSGTASQSQPENPQQIDGVAARIEDDIITESEVHELGAFQQLVDGKPKSRPEILRMLGDQWMIRNEATSAKYAQPSSTDVDRAYAEFVKQFPSAEDFKQRCAEAGLSEAAVRRMVQQQLYLARFIDYRFRPTAQVTDQQVADYYRDEFVPQLKARNADVPPLEDVDDTIREVLIQRAINDRETKFLDENRERLKIDIVSKEGGS
;
A
#
# COMPACT_ATOMS: atom_id res chain seq x y z
N MET A 1 -0.14 0.33 -15.96
CA MET A 1 0.43 1.20 -14.91
C MET A 1 -0.45 1.05 -13.69
N GLN A 2 -0.20 0.03 -12.90
CA GLN A 2 -0.99 -0.28 -11.70
C GLN A 2 -0.17 0.18 -10.50
N ARG A 3 -0.71 1.14 -9.79
CA ARG A 3 0.02 2.02 -8.91
C ARG A 3 -0.35 1.80 -7.47
N LEU A 4 0.51 2.24 -6.60
CA LEU A 4 0.51 2.42 -5.15
C LEU A 4 -0.86 2.56 -4.44
N VAL A 5 -1.95 2.67 -5.17
CA VAL A 5 -3.34 2.87 -4.71
C VAL A 5 -3.98 1.60 -4.14
N LEU A 6 -3.29 0.47 -4.13
CA LEU A 6 -3.89 -0.85 -3.90
C LEU A 6 -4.13 -1.23 -2.43
N ILE A 7 -3.88 -0.35 -1.47
CA ILE A 7 -4.17 -0.67 -0.06
C ILE A 7 -5.54 -0.15 0.41
N LEU A 8 -6.20 0.71 -0.37
CA LEU A 8 -7.57 1.17 -0.05
C LEU A 8 -8.57 0.87 -1.17
N GLY A 9 -8.35 -0.19 -1.94
CA GLY A 9 -9.37 -0.72 -2.83
C GLY A 9 -10.52 -1.29 -2.01
N MET A 10 -11.50 -0.45 -1.69
CA MET A 10 -12.84 -0.90 -1.30
C MET A 10 -13.44 -1.68 -2.46
N SER A 11 -13.14 -2.98 -2.52
CA SER A 11 -13.95 -3.92 -3.28
C SER A 11 -15.28 -4.02 -2.57
N LEU A 12 -16.29 -3.42 -3.15
CA LEU A 12 -17.68 -3.62 -2.79
C LEU A 12 -18.03 -5.07 -3.12
N VAL A 13 -17.90 -5.98 -2.15
CA VAL A 13 -18.44 -7.33 -2.21
C VAL A 13 -19.75 -7.32 -1.44
N PRO A 14 -20.88 -7.74 -2.04
CA PRO A 14 -22.15 -7.79 -1.33
C PRO A 14 -22.14 -8.82 -0.23
N LEU A 15 -22.62 -8.41 0.93
CA LEU A 15 -22.85 -9.20 2.13
C LEU A 15 -23.94 -10.24 1.87
N LEU A 16 -23.65 -11.52 2.06
CA LEU A 16 -24.65 -12.56 2.30
C LEU A 16 -24.41 -13.14 3.69
N PRO A 17 -25.47 -13.31 4.50
CA PRO A 17 -25.35 -13.79 5.87
C PRO A 17 -25.37 -15.32 5.92
N GLY A 18 -24.43 -15.89 6.63
CA GLY A 18 -24.44 -17.31 6.98
C GLY A 18 -23.76 -17.52 8.31
N ALA A 19 -24.57 -17.65 9.36
CA ALA A 19 -24.11 -18.01 10.69
C ALA A 19 -23.70 -19.47 10.76
N LEU A 20 -22.60 -19.76 11.45
CA LEU A 20 -22.43 -21.00 12.23
C LEU A 20 -21.32 -20.79 13.29
N GLN A 21 -21.71 -20.86 14.53
CA GLN A 21 -20.84 -20.89 15.71
C GLN A 21 -20.28 -22.29 15.87
N ILE A 22 -18.98 -22.38 16.12
CA ILE A 22 -18.39 -23.55 16.82
C ILE A 22 -17.37 -23.04 17.82
N SER A 23 -17.66 -23.30 19.08
CA SER A 23 -16.77 -23.11 20.22
C SER A 23 -15.76 -24.24 20.27
N ALA A 24 -14.49 -23.95 20.53
CA ALA A 24 -13.54 -24.94 21.02
C ALA A 24 -12.47 -24.29 21.90
N GLN A 25 -12.26 -24.95 23.00
CA GLN A 25 -11.61 -24.64 24.25
C GLN A 25 -10.13 -24.25 24.19
N VAL A 26 -9.79 -23.39 25.14
CA VAL A 26 -8.43 -23.02 25.59
C VAL A 26 -7.79 -24.18 26.36
N GLN A 27 -6.54 -24.47 26.08
CA GLN A 27 -5.61 -25.08 27.03
C GLN A 27 -4.28 -24.32 27.03
N PRO A 28 -3.74 -23.98 28.24
CA PRO A 28 -2.43 -23.35 28.34
C PRO A 28 -1.35 -24.41 28.48
N SER A 29 -0.29 -24.30 27.73
CA SER A 29 0.96 -25.01 28.02
C SER A 29 2.12 -24.04 28.14
N SER A 30 2.73 -24.15 29.30
CA SER A 30 3.82 -23.39 29.85
C SER A 30 5.15 -23.60 29.12
N GLY A 31 5.89 -22.51 29.02
CA GLY A 31 7.33 -22.47 29.22
C GLY A 31 8.24 -23.14 28.19
N THR A 32 9.08 -22.32 27.55
CA THR A 32 10.51 -22.67 27.49
C THR A 32 11.31 -21.48 26.96
N ALA A 33 12.24 -21.03 27.77
CA ALA A 33 13.51 -20.38 27.52
C ALA A 33 13.71 -19.58 26.21
N SER A 34 13.86 -18.27 26.37
CA SER A 34 14.63 -17.40 25.48
C SER A 34 15.98 -18.05 25.15
N GLN A 35 16.10 -18.59 23.98
CA GLN A 35 17.39 -18.74 23.32
C GLN A 35 17.70 -17.43 22.63
N SER A 36 18.64 -16.68 23.20
CA SER A 36 19.33 -15.58 22.54
C SER A 36 19.91 -16.13 21.23
N GLN A 37 19.31 -15.76 20.10
CA GLN A 37 19.98 -15.96 18.81
C GLN A 37 21.31 -15.22 18.85
N PRO A 38 22.42 -15.84 18.39
CA PRO A 38 23.69 -15.13 18.25
C PRO A 38 23.46 -13.94 17.31
N GLU A 39 23.84 -12.75 17.76
CA GLU A 39 23.93 -11.57 16.91
C GLU A 39 24.83 -11.93 15.74
N ASN A 40 24.22 -12.05 14.58
CA ASN A 40 24.92 -12.22 13.31
C ASN A 40 25.88 -11.00 13.16
N PRO A 41 27.17 -11.18 12.83
CA PRO A 41 28.09 -10.06 12.65
C PRO A 41 27.43 -9.06 11.71
N GLN A 42 27.39 -7.80 12.11
CA GLN A 42 26.74 -6.69 11.43
C GLN A 42 27.07 -6.73 9.93
N GLN A 43 26.19 -7.31 9.17
CA GLN A 43 26.28 -7.24 7.72
C GLN A 43 25.96 -5.78 7.40
N ILE A 44 27.02 -5.03 7.03
CA ILE A 44 26.87 -3.64 6.60
C ILE A 44 25.93 -3.64 5.41
N ASP A 45 24.77 -3.00 5.58
CA ASP A 45 23.78 -2.91 4.51
C ASP A 45 24.37 -2.10 3.34
N GLY A 46 24.29 -2.66 2.14
CA GLY A 46 24.82 -2.03 0.94
C GLY A 46 23.99 -0.81 0.55
N VAL A 47 24.63 0.20 -0.02
CA VAL A 47 23.94 1.35 -0.63
C VAL A 47 23.46 0.95 -2.02
N ALA A 48 22.15 1.00 -2.25
CA ALA A 48 21.52 0.72 -3.54
C ALA A 48 21.41 1.98 -4.41
N ALA A 49 21.09 3.12 -3.80
CA ALA A 49 21.06 4.42 -4.46
C ALA A 49 21.29 5.54 -3.45
N ARG A 50 21.71 6.71 -3.94
CA ARG A 50 21.73 7.97 -3.20
C ARG A 50 20.63 8.85 -3.72
N ILE A 51 19.90 9.50 -2.81
CA ILE A 51 18.81 10.41 -3.13
C ILE A 51 18.97 11.68 -2.31
N GLU A 52 19.38 12.76 -2.97
CA GLU A 52 19.83 13.99 -2.28
C GLU A 52 20.87 13.67 -1.19
N ASP A 53 20.60 14.01 0.06
CA ASP A 53 21.46 13.75 1.21
C ASP A 53 21.18 12.41 1.92
N ASP A 54 20.22 11.63 1.41
CA ASP A 54 19.80 10.33 1.94
C ASP A 54 20.32 9.15 1.11
N ILE A 55 20.18 7.95 1.64
CA ILE A 55 20.50 6.70 0.95
C ILE A 55 19.31 5.77 0.91
N ILE A 56 19.22 5.00 -0.17
CA ILE A 56 18.36 3.81 -0.27
C ILE A 56 19.27 2.60 -0.14
N THR A 57 18.95 1.70 0.78
CA THR A 57 19.76 0.52 1.07
C THR A 57 19.33 -0.70 0.25
N GLU A 58 20.22 -1.71 0.15
CA GLU A 58 19.89 -2.99 -0.49
C GLU A 58 18.78 -3.73 0.26
N SER A 59 18.75 -3.63 1.59
CA SER A 59 17.69 -4.20 2.41
C SER A 59 16.33 -3.57 2.10
N GLU A 60 16.25 -2.25 1.93
CA GLU A 60 15.01 -1.58 1.53
C GLU A 60 14.53 -2.04 0.16
N VAL A 61 15.45 -2.19 -0.81
CA VAL A 61 15.10 -2.71 -2.15
C VAL A 61 14.56 -4.13 -2.06
N HIS A 62 15.22 -4.98 -1.27
CA HIS A 62 14.79 -6.36 -1.07
C HIS A 62 13.43 -6.44 -0.35
N GLU A 63 13.27 -5.71 0.76
CA GLU A 63 12.05 -5.73 1.58
C GLU A 63 10.84 -5.20 0.78
N LEU A 64 10.98 -4.09 0.06
CA LEU A 64 9.91 -3.58 -0.80
C LEU A 64 9.62 -4.54 -1.97
N GLY A 65 10.64 -5.13 -2.58
CA GLY A 65 10.48 -6.13 -3.64
C GLY A 65 9.69 -7.35 -3.18
N ALA A 66 10.03 -7.90 -2.01
CA ALA A 66 9.33 -9.00 -1.39
C ALA A 66 7.87 -8.65 -1.04
N PHE A 67 7.65 -7.45 -0.50
CA PHE A 67 6.30 -6.96 -0.19
C PHE A 67 5.45 -6.79 -1.46
N GLN A 68 6.01 -6.25 -2.54
CA GLN A 68 5.31 -6.14 -3.81
C GLN A 68 4.97 -7.52 -4.40
N GLN A 69 5.86 -8.49 -4.27
CA GLN A 69 5.59 -9.87 -4.68
C GLN A 69 4.47 -10.50 -3.84
N LEU A 70 4.44 -10.24 -2.53
CA LEU A 70 3.37 -10.69 -1.65
C LEU A 70 2.00 -10.15 -2.08
N VAL A 71 1.94 -8.86 -2.47
CA VAL A 71 0.69 -8.16 -2.85
C VAL A 71 0.27 -8.51 -4.28
N ASP A 72 1.19 -8.40 -5.23
CA ASP A 72 0.88 -8.53 -6.66
C ASP A 72 1.01 -9.97 -7.18
N GLY A 73 1.60 -10.88 -6.39
CA GLY A 73 1.91 -12.25 -6.78
C GLY A 73 3.00 -12.36 -7.85
N LYS A 74 3.66 -11.27 -8.19
CA LYS A 74 4.72 -11.21 -9.23
C LYS A 74 5.87 -10.34 -8.76
N PRO A 75 7.13 -10.76 -9.01
CA PRO A 75 8.29 -9.95 -8.71
C PRO A 75 8.34 -8.71 -9.62
N LYS A 76 8.78 -7.59 -9.05
CA LYS A 76 9.10 -6.38 -9.81
C LYS A 76 10.60 -6.31 -10.07
N SER A 77 10.98 -5.64 -11.15
CA SER A 77 12.40 -5.42 -11.45
C SER A 77 13.05 -4.45 -10.46
N ARG A 78 14.36 -4.58 -10.25
CA ARG A 78 15.11 -3.67 -9.38
C ARG A 78 14.93 -2.18 -9.75
N PRO A 79 14.96 -1.75 -11.04
CA PRO A 79 14.71 -0.37 -11.40
C PRO A 79 13.30 0.11 -11.00
N GLU A 80 12.28 -0.76 -11.10
CA GLU A 80 10.93 -0.43 -10.65
C GLU A 80 10.87 -0.24 -9.14
N ILE A 81 11.52 -1.11 -8.36
CA ILE A 81 11.57 -1.00 -6.90
C ILE A 81 12.32 0.28 -6.49
N LEU A 82 13.46 0.58 -7.09
CA LEU A 82 14.21 1.82 -6.81
C LEU A 82 13.38 3.06 -7.12
N ARG A 83 12.63 3.07 -8.23
CA ARG A 83 11.71 4.16 -8.54
C ARG A 83 10.62 4.30 -7.48
N MET A 84 10.02 3.19 -7.05
CA MET A 84 9.00 3.20 -5.99
C MET A 84 9.55 3.74 -4.67
N LEU A 85 10.78 3.35 -4.30
CA LEU A 85 11.46 3.87 -3.10
C LEU A 85 11.73 5.38 -3.22
N GLY A 86 12.14 5.85 -4.39
CA GLY A 86 12.29 7.28 -4.67
C GLY A 86 10.96 8.05 -4.54
N ASP A 87 9.87 7.50 -5.09
CA ASP A 87 8.53 8.09 -4.96
C ASP A 87 8.09 8.15 -3.49
N GLN A 88 8.27 7.06 -2.75
CA GLN A 88 7.97 7.02 -1.32
C GLN A 88 8.84 7.99 -0.52
N TRP A 89 10.11 8.14 -0.89
CA TRP A 89 11.00 9.11 -0.25
C TRP A 89 10.50 10.54 -0.45
N MET A 90 10.11 10.93 -1.66
CA MET A 90 9.57 12.26 -1.96
C MET A 90 8.33 12.58 -1.13
N ILE A 91 7.36 11.66 -1.08
CA ILE A 91 6.12 11.81 -0.30
C ILE A 91 6.44 11.91 1.19
N ARG A 92 7.32 11.06 1.71
CA ARG A 92 7.74 11.04 3.12
C ARG A 92 8.47 12.32 3.51
N ASN A 93 9.35 12.83 2.64
CA ASN A 93 10.06 14.08 2.86
C ASN A 93 9.10 15.27 2.95
N GLU A 94 8.14 15.36 2.05
CA GLU A 94 7.07 16.38 2.08
C GLU A 94 6.22 16.26 3.34
N ALA A 95 5.82 15.05 3.73
CA ALA A 95 5.06 14.79 4.94
C ALA A 95 5.82 15.19 6.21
N THR A 96 7.12 14.90 6.25
CA THR A 96 8.00 15.28 7.36
C THR A 96 8.16 16.81 7.45
N SER A 97 8.35 17.48 6.32
CA SER A 97 8.44 18.94 6.23
C SER A 97 7.14 19.62 6.67
N ALA A 98 5.99 19.02 6.35
CA ALA A 98 4.68 19.44 6.79
C ALA A 98 4.37 19.09 8.27
N LYS A 99 5.28 18.39 8.96
CA LYS A 99 5.09 17.86 10.32
C LYS A 99 3.82 17.00 10.45
N TYR A 100 3.51 16.26 9.40
CA TYR A 100 2.33 15.39 9.39
C TYR A 100 2.47 14.25 10.40
N ALA A 101 1.41 14.01 11.19
CA ALA A 101 1.46 13.04 12.28
C ALA A 101 1.50 11.59 11.78
N GLN A 102 2.30 10.76 12.45
CA GLN A 102 2.31 9.32 12.21
C GLN A 102 0.96 8.69 12.59
N PRO A 103 0.53 7.61 11.92
CA PRO A 103 -0.67 6.88 12.30
C PRO A 103 -0.53 6.27 13.70
N SER A 104 -1.64 6.25 14.44
CA SER A 104 -1.67 5.61 15.75
C SER A 104 -1.48 4.09 15.64
N SER A 105 -1.05 3.44 16.74
CA SER A 105 -0.94 1.97 16.77
C SER A 105 -2.28 1.29 16.45
N THR A 106 -3.39 1.83 16.95
CA THR A 106 -4.75 1.33 16.66
C THR A 106 -5.10 1.43 15.18
N ASP A 107 -4.69 2.51 14.49
CA ASP A 107 -4.90 2.63 13.05
C ASP A 107 -4.07 1.63 12.27
N VAL A 108 -2.83 1.42 12.70
CA VAL A 108 -1.93 0.41 12.10
C VAL A 108 -2.49 -0.99 12.31
N ASP A 109 -2.99 -1.31 13.52
CA ASP A 109 -3.63 -2.61 13.80
C ASP A 109 -4.82 -2.86 12.89
N ARG A 110 -5.67 -1.85 12.71
CA ARG A 110 -6.82 -1.94 11.81
C ARG A 110 -6.38 -2.14 10.36
N ALA A 111 -5.44 -1.32 9.88
CA ALA A 111 -4.93 -1.42 8.52
C ALA A 111 -4.27 -2.78 8.24
N TYR A 112 -3.51 -3.29 9.20
CA TYR A 112 -2.90 -4.61 9.11
C TYR A 112 -3.95 -5.73 9.07
N ALA A 113 -4.97 -5.65 9.91
CA ALA A 113 -6.07 -6.62 9.90
C ALA A 113 -6.84 -6.61 8.56
N GLU A 114 -7.12 -5.43 7.99
CA GLU A 114 -7.74 -5.30 6.67
C GLU A 114 -6.82 -5.81 5.55
N PHE A 115 -5.51 -5.59 5.65
CA PHE A 115 -4.54 -6.14 4.72
C PHE A 115 -4.56 -7.69 4.73
N VAL A 116 -4.54 -8.30 5.90
CA VAL A 116 -4.58 -9.77 6.04
C VAL A 116 -5.87 -10.36 5.46
N LYS A 117 -7.01 -9.67 5.57
CA LYS A 117 -8.29 -10.11 4.98
C LYS A 117 -8.31 -10.17 3.45
N GLN A 118 -7.33 -9.56 2.78
CA GLN A 118 -7.23 -9.65 1.31
C GLN A 118 -6.73 -11.02 0.83
N PHE A 119 -6.22 -11.85 1.73
CA PHE A 119 -5.78 -13.20 1.47
C PHE A 119 -6.92 -14.21 1.76
N PRO A 120 -6.96 -15.35 1.07
CA PRO A 120 -8.03 -16.35 1.24
C PRO A 120 -8.17 -16.84 2.68
N SER A 121 -7.07 -16.95 3.42
CA SER A 121 -7.02 -17.33 4.83
C SER A 121 -5.79 -16.75 5.53
N ALA A 122 -5.79 -16.78 6.85
CA ALA A 122 -4.61 -16.40 7.65
C ALA A 122 -3.42 -17.36 7.40
N GLU A 123 -3.68 -18.62 7.09
CA GLU A 123 -2.66 -19.62 6.75
C GLU A 123 -2.03 -19.30 5.38
N ASP A 124 -2.84 -18.97 4.36
CA ASP A 124 -2.33 -18.52 3.05
C ASP A 124 -1.47 -17.26 3.18
N PHE A 125 -1.90 -16.33 4.01
CA PHE A 125 -1.11 -15.13 4.29
C PHE A 125 0.26 -15.49 4.87
N LYS A 126 0.31 -16.31 5.92
CA LYS A 126 1.56 -16.75 6.56
C LYS A 126 2.47 -17.49 5.60
N GLN A 127 1.89 -18.41 4.81
CA GLN A 127 2.63 -19.16 3.80
C GLN A 127 3.26 -18.21 2.77
N ARG A 128 2.50 -17.26 2.23
CA ARG A 128 3.01 -16.29 1.25
C ARG A 128 4.06 -15.35 1.84
N CYS A 129 3.91 -14.95 3.10
CA CYS A 129 4.95 -14.20 3.80
C CYS A 129 6.25 -15.01 3.88
N ALA A 130 6.17 -16.29 4.27
CA ALA A 130 7.34 -17.15 4.35
C ALA A 130 8.00 -17.37 2.97
N GLU A 131 7.20 -17.58 1.91
CA GLU A 131 7.68 -17.69 0.52
C GLU A 131 8.36 -16.42 0.03
N ALA A 132 7.88 -15.25 0.46
CA ALA A 132 8.48 -13.95 0.17
C ALA A 132 9.66 -13.60 1.08
N GLY A 133 9.98 -14.41 2.10
CA GLY A 133 11.01 -14.14 3.09
C GLY A 133 10.69 -12.99 4.03
N LEU A 134 9.39 -12.68 4.24
CA LEU A 134 8.93 -11.61 5.09
C LEU A 134 8.42 -12.14 6.44
N SER A 135 8.85 -11.51 7.53
CA SER A 135 8.21 -11.70 8.82
C SER A 135 6.91 -10.90 8.93
N GLU A 136 5.98 -11.33 9.78
CA GLU A 136 4.75 -10.56 10.05
C GLU A 136 5.07 -9.14 10.56
N ALA A 137 6.14 -9.00 11.35
CA ALA A 137 6.60 -7.70 11.83
C ALA A 137 7.09 -6.79 10.67
N ALA A 138 7.79 -7.35 9.67
CA ALA A 138 8.19 -6.62 8.48
C ALA A 138 6.97 -6.16 7.68
N VAL A 139 6.01 -7.06 7.42
CA VAL A 139 4.77 -6.71 6.72
C VAL A 139 4.01 -5.62 7.47
N ARG A 140 3.94 -5.71 8.80
CA ARG A 140 3.27 -4.69 9.62
C ARG A 140 3.95 -3.31 9.50
N ARG A 141 5.28 -3.25 9.50
CA ARG A 141 6.02 -2.00 9.26
C ARG A 141 5.71 -1.43 7.87
N MET A 142 5.70 -2.29 6.83
CA MET A 142 5.36 -1.88 5.47
C MET A 142 3.93 -1.32 5.39
N VAL A 143 2.95 -1.99 6.02
CA VAL A 143 1.56 -1.50 6.10
C VAL A 143 1.49 -0.15 6.83
N GLN A 144 2.22 0.02 7.93
CA GLN A 144 2.29 1.30 8.65
C GLN A 144 2.83 2.42 7.74
N GLN A 145 3.91 2.14 7.02
CA GLN A 145 4.50 3.10 6.08
C GLN A 145 3.53 3.46 4.96
N GLN A 146 2.87 2.47 4.35
CA GLN A 146 1.89 2.70 3.29
C GLN A 146 0.70 3.52 3.81
N LEU A 147 0.20 3.21 5.00
CA LEU A 147 -0.88 3.96 5.64
C LEU A 147 -0.49 5.43 5.88
N TYR A 148 0.74 5.68 6.34
CA TYR A 148 1.26 7.04 6.54
C TYR A 148 1.27 7.84 5.25
N LEU A 149 1.87 7.26 4.19
CA LEU A 149 1.98 7.91 2.89
C LEU A 149 0.60 8.16 2.27
N ALA A 150 -0.29 7.16 2.28
CA ALA A 150 -1.64 7.29 1.73
C ALA A 150 -2.46 8.38 2.44
N ARG A 151 -2.39 8.45 3.78
CA ARG A 151 -3.06 9.50 4.56
C ARG A 151 -2.50 10.88 4.27
N PHE A 152 -1.18 10.99 4.09
CA PHE A 152 -0.57 12.27 3.73
C PHE A 152 -0.98 12.73 2.33
N ILE A 153 -1.02 11.82 1.34
CA ILE A 153 -1.47 12.11 -0.03
C ILE A 153 -2.92 12.62 0.00
N ASP A 154 -3.79 11.94 0.73
CA ASP A 154 -5.18 12.37 0.91
C ASP A 154 -5.25 13.76 1.57
N TYR A 155 -4.57 13.97 2.69
CA TYR A 155 -4.49 15.27 3.37
C TYR A 155 -4.01 16.39 2.45
N ARG A 156 -2.98 16.11 1.64
CA ARG A 156 -2.32 17.09 0.78
C ARG A 156 -3.17 17.49 -0.43
N PHE A 157 -3.85 16.54 -1.04
CA PHE A 157 -4.49 16.74 -2.34
C PHE A 157 -6.02 16.79 -2.31
N ARG A 158 -6.69 16.16 -1.32
CA ARG A 158 -8.15 16.17 -1.20
C ARG A 158 -8.76 17.58 -1.18
N PRO A 159 -8.21 18.59 -0.49
CA PRO A 159 -8.81 19.93 -0.47
C PRO A 159 -8.94 20.57 -1.86
N THR A 160 -8.11 20.17 -2.81
CA THR A 160 -8.12 20.68 -4.18
C THR A 160 -8.85 19.75 -5.18
N ALA A 161 -9.22 18.54 -4.76
CA ALA A 161 -9.90 17.53 -5.57
C ALA A 161 -11.41 17.80 -5.58
N GLN A 162 -11.84 18.90 -6.21
CA GLN A 162 -13.25 19.26 -6.33
C GLN A 162 -13.91 18.48 -7.47
N VAL A 163 -15.12 17.97 -7.23
CA VAL A 163 -15.94 17.24 -8.19
C VAL A 163 -17.30 17.92 -8.31
N THR A 164 -17.71 18.21 -9.54
CA THR A 164 -19.01 18.84 -9.83
C THR A 164 -20.10 17.79 -10.02
N ASP A 165 -21.36 18.18 -9.86
CA ASP A 165 -22.52 17.31 -10.11
C ASP A 165 -22.56 16.83 -11.57
N GLN A 166 -22.13 17.67 -12.51
CA GLN A 166 -22.01 17.29 -13.91
C GLN A 166 -21.03 16.13 -14.12
N GLN A 167 -19.86 16.17 -13.45
CA GLN A 167 -18.87 15.08 -13.53
C GLN A 167 -19.42 13.77 -12.94
N VAL A 168 -20.21 13.85 -11.86
CA VAL A 168 -20.88 12.69 -11.26
C VAL A 168 -21.90 12.10 -12.23
N ALA A 169 -22.75 12.94 -12.85
CA ALA A 169 -23.75 12.50 -13.84
C ALA A 169 -23.08 11.88 -15.10
N ASP A 170 -22.01 12.49 -15.59
CA ASP A 170 -21.27 11.98 -16.74
C ASP A 170 -20.63 10.62 -16.44
N TYR A 171 -19.95 10.48 -15.28
CA TYR A 171 -19.37 9.22 -14.85
C TYR A 171 -20.43 8.12 -14.69
N TYR A 172 -21.58 8.44 -14.06
CA TYR A 172 -22.69 7.49 -13.91
C TYR A 172 -23.18 6.98 -15.27
N ARG A 173 -23.42 7.90 -16.22
CA ARG A 173 -23.91 7.56 -17.56
C ARG A 173 -22.91 6.77 -18.38
N ASP A 174 -21.65 7.22 -18.40
CA ASP A 174 -20.65 6.79 -19.38
C ASP A 174 -19.75 5.66 -18.87
N GLU A 175 -19.59 5.50 -17.54
CA GLU A 175 -18.74 4.46 -16.96
C GLU A 175 -19.53 3.51 -16.05
N PHE A 176 -20.26 4.01 -15.07
CA PHE A 176 -20.88 3.20 -14.01
C PHE A 176 -21.97 2.28 -14.55
N VAL A 177 -22.97 2.85 -15.25
CA VAL A 177 -24.07 2.08 -15.83
C VAL A 177 -23.61 1.05 -16.85
N PRO A 178 -22.70 1.35 -17.82
CA PRO A 178 -22.17 0.35 -18.74
C PRO A 178 -21.44 -0.79 -18.05
N GLN A 179 -20.67 -0.51 -16.99
CA GLN A 179 -19.95 -1.54 -16.23
C GLN A 179 -20.89 -2.51 -15.52
N LEU A 180 -22.00 -2.01 -14.92
CA LEU A 180 -22.99 -2.87 -14.27
C LEU A 180 -23.75 -3.71 -15.30
N LYS A 181 -24.19 -3.11 -16.40
CA LYS A 181 -24.84 -3.83 -17.52
C LYS A 181 -23.97 -4.94 -18.09
N ALA A 182 -22.65 -4.70 -18.24
CA ALA A 182 -21.72 -5.70 -18.73
C ALA A 182 -21.57 -6.92 -17.78
N ARG A 183 -21.87 -6.73 -16.49
CA ARG A 183 -21.88 -7.78 -15.45
C ARG A 183 -23.26 -8.37 -15.20
N ASN A 184 -24.29 -7.98 -15.96
CA ASN A 184 -25.71 -8.30 -15.73
C ASN A 184 -26.18 -7.98 -14.31
N ALA A 185 -25.65 -6.89 -13.71
CA ALA A 185 -26.04 -6.41 -12.40
C ALA A 185 -27.13 -5.34 -12.51
N ASP A 186 -27.95 -5.23 -11.46
CA ASP A 186 -28.95 -4.18 -11.36
C ASP A 186 -28.29 -2.81 -11.31
N VAL A 187 -28.89 -1.84 -12.00
CA VAL A 187 -28.42 -0.46 -12.06
C VAL A 187 -29.21 0.37 -11.04
N PRO A 188 -28.61 0.76 -9.92
CA PRO A 188 -29.26 1.64 -8.96
C PRO A 188 -29.43 3.04 -9.55
N PRO A 189 -30.46 3.82 -9.13
CA PRO A 189 -30.60 5.20 -9.53
C PRO A 189 -29.41 6.05 -9.05
N LEU A 190 -29.13 7.14 -9.79
CA LEU A 190 -27.99 8.01 -9.50
C LEU A 190 -27.99 8.53 -8.05
N GLU A 191 -29.18 8.84 -7.52
CA GLU A 191 -29.37 9.39 -6.18
C GLU A 191 -28.84 8.46 -5.08
N ASP A 192 -28.92 7.14 -5.29
CA ASP A 192 -28.45 6.13 -4.33
C ASP A 192 -26.93 5.93 -4.36
N VAL A 193 -26.25 6.38 -5.42
CA VAL A 193 -24.82 6.15 -5.65
C VAL A 193 -24.01 7.43 -5.84
N ASP A 194 -24.66 8.62 -5.75
CA ASP A 194 -23.99 9.93 -5.97
C ASP A 194 -22.75 10.10 -5.11
N ASP A 195 -22.89 9.92 -3.79
CA ASP A 195 -21.77 10.05 -2.84
C ASP A 195 -20.65 9.06 -3.13
N THR A 196 -21.00 7.82 -3.53
CA THR A 196 -20.01 6.80 -3.89
C THR A 196 -19.25 7.19 -5.16
N ILE A 197 -19.96 7.66 -6.19
CA ILE A 197 -19.33 8.11 -7.44
C ILE A 197 -18.47 9.34 -7.19
N ARG A 198 -18.97 10.29 -6.39
CA ARG A 198 -18.23 11.49 -6.01
C ARG A 198 -16.92 11.15 -5.34
N GLU A 199 -16.92 10.22 -4.37
CA GLU A 199 -15.69 9.76 -3.72
C GLU A 199 -14.73 9.08 -4.71
N VAL A 200 -15.22 8.25 -5.63
CA VAL A 200 -14.40 7.65 -6.69
C VAL A 200 -13.72 8.71 -7.55
N LEU A 201 -14.44 9.76 -7.94
CA LEU A 201 -13.90 10.84 -8.74
C LEU A 201 -12.91 11.70 -7.94
N ILE A 202 -13.15 11.94 -6.66
CA ILE A 202 -12.19 12.61 -5.75
C ILE A 202 -10.91 11.80 -5.67
N GLN A 203 -10.99 10.48 -5.48
CA GLN A 203 -9.79 9.62 -5.43
C GLN A 203 -9.02 9.62 -6.76
N ARG A 204 -9.71 9.62 -7.91
CA ARG A 204 -9.07 9.79 -9.22
C ARG A 204 -8.33 11.13 -9.30
N ALA A 205 -8.97 12.21 -8.89
CA ALA A 205 -8.37 13.53 -8.90
C ALA A 205 -7.17 13.65 -7.93
N ILE A 206 -7.19 12.96 -6.79
CA ILE A 206 -6.05 12.86 -5.87
C ILE A 206 -4.89 12.11 -6.54
N ASN A 207 -5.17 10.96 -7.17
CA ASN A 207 -4.16 10.15 -7.85
C ASN A 207 -3.51 10.90 -9.03
N ASP A 208 -4.27 11.68 -9.77
CA ASP A 208 -3.75 12.50 -10.87
C ASP A 208 -2.82 13.60 -10.35
N ARG A 209 -3.17 14.22 -9.21
CA ARG A 209 -2.32 15.23 -8.56
C ARG A 209 -1.05 14.63 -7.96
N GLU A 210 -1.16 13.48 -7.30
CA GLU A 210 -0.01 12.72 -6.82
C GLU A 210 0.94 12.40 -7.97
N THR A 211 0.40 11.88 -9.07
CA THR A 211 1.19 11.55 -10.26
C THR A 211 1.94 12.77 -10.79
N LYS A 212 1.23 13.87 -10.95
CA LYS A 212 1.83 15.13 -11.42
C LYS A 212 2.90 15.62 -10.46
N PHE A 213 2.63 15.59 -9.17
CA PHE A 213 3.60 15.96 -8.13
C PHE A 213 4.87 15.11 -8.22
N LEU A 214 4.72 13.79 -8.34
CA LEU A 214 5.85 12.89 -8.44
C LEU A 214 6.64 13.12 -9.74
N ASP A 215 5.97 13.28 -10.88
CA ASP A 215 6.63 13.50 -12.17
C ASP A 215 7.43 14.81 -12.18
N GLU A 216 6.85 15.92 -11.68
CA GLU A 216 7.52 17.22 -11.58
C GLU A 216 8.72 17.20 -10.62
N ASN A 217 8.65 16.43 -9.54
CA ASN A 217 9.74 16.35 -8.58
C ASN A 217 10.84 15.38 -9.00
N ARG A 218 10.52 14.29 -9.72
CA ARG A 218 11.55 13.38 -10.28
C ARG A 218 12.50 14.08 -11.23
N GLU A 219 12.03 15.06 -12.01
CA GLU A 219 12.88 15.83 -12.91
C GLU A 219 13.92 16.68 -12.18
N ARG A 220 13.68 17.03 -10.93
CA ARG A 220 14.54 17.87 -10.08
C ARG A 220 15.42 17.06 -9.14
N LEU A 221 15.05 15.81 -8.90
CA LEU A 221 15.68 14.96 -7.91
C LEU A 221 16.92 14.28 -8.48
N LYS A 222 18.04 14.37 -7.77
CA LYS A 222 19.23 13.59 -8.09
C LYS A 222 19.13 12.22 -7.45
N ILE A 223 19.01 11.19 -8.26
CA ILE A 223 19.05 9.80 -7.83
C ILE A 223 20.26 9.15 -8.51
N ASP A 224 21.29 8.88 -7.74
CA ASP A 224 22.48 8.17 -8.19
C ASP A 224 22.36 6.69 -7.81
N ILE A 225 22.05 5.85 -8.79
CA ILE A 225 21.96 4.40 -8.60
C ILE A 225 23.37 3.83 -8.50
N VAL A 226 23.67 3.18 -7.38
CA VAL A 226 24.96 2.48 -7.19
C VAL A 226 24.88 1.17 -7.97
N SER A 227 25.68 1.08 -9.03
CA SER A 227 25.89 -0.18 -9.74
C SER A 227 26.66 -1.13 -8.81
N LYS A 228 26.17 -2.37 -8.64
CA LYS A 228 27.02 -3.43 -8.08
C LYS A 228 28.14 -3.68 -9.10
N GLU A 229 29.25 -2.98 -8.97
CA GLU A 229 30.47 -3.41 -9.66
C GLU A 229 30.83 -4.79 -9.11
N GLY A 230 30.93 -5.74 -10.02
CA GLY A 230 31.18 -7.12 -9.69
C GLY A 230 32.42 -7.27 -8.83
N GLY A 231 32.23 -7.73 -7.60
CA GLY A 231 33.32 -8.34 -6.84
C GLY A 231 33.74 -9.61 -7.57
N SER A 232 34.90 -9.54 -8.18
CA SER A 232 35.62 -10.70 -8.74
C SER A 232 36.10 -11.60 -7.63
#